data_6aa14ba3cc48a92305dbd52981996c7d
#
_entry.id   6aa14ba3cc48a92305dbd52981996c7d
#
_cell.length_a   1.000
_cell.length_b   1.000
_cell.length_c   1.000
_cell.angle_alpha   90.00
_cell.angle_beta   90.00
_cell.angle_gamma   90.00
#
_symmetry.space_group_name_H-M   'P 1'
#
loop_
_entity.id
_entity.type
_entity.pdbx_description
1 polymer ?
#
loop_
_entity_poly.entity_id
_entity_poly.type
_entity_poly.pdbx_seq_one_letter_code
_entity_poly.pdbx_strand_id
1 'polypeptide(L)'
;RNLFIKEAKKLYQKEFIKWFKLTTEINPVLRWFRQKELNIPTFYVMGEEDYMFLPSVKEVVKNHEKSSSLLVIENCGHVVNVDAPHVFNSKVIRFLESLKRS
;
A
#
# COMPACT_ATOMS: atom_id res chain seq x y z
N ARG A 1 32.38 13.24 2.97
CA ARG A 1 31.45 12.23 3.48
C ARG A 1 30.37 12.82 4.38
N ASN A 2 30.75 13.64 5.37
CA ASN A 2 29.79 14.29 6.26
C ASN A 2 28.88 15.28 5.55
N LEU A 3 29.41 16.00 4.55
CA LEU A 3 28.62 16.92 3.74
C LEU A 3 27.55 16.18 2.93
N PHE A 4 27.93 15.05 2.34
CA PHE A 4 26.99 14.21 1.59
C PHE A 4 25.82 13.72 2.47
N ILE A 5 26.13 13.23 3.66
CA ILE A 5 25.12 12.75 4.61
C ILE A 5 24.17 13.88 5.02
N LYS A 6 24.71 15.06 5.27
CA LYS A 6 23.94 16.25 5.65
C LYS A 6 22.96 16.66 4.53
N GLU A 7 23.42 16.67 3.29
CA GLU A 7 22.58 17.00 2.14
C GLU A 7 21.52 15.93 1.89
N ALA A 8 21.88 14.65 2.05
CA ALA A 8 20.92 13.55 1.93
C ALA A 8 19.83 13.63 2.97
N LYS A 9 20.15 13.99 4.21
CA LYS A 9 19.17 14.19 5.27
C LYS A 9 18.21 15.35 4.98
N LYS A 10 18.72 16.45 4.45
CA LYS A 10 17.89 17.60 4.06
C LYS A 10 16.91 17.21 2.94
N LEU A 11 17.40 16.48 1.95
CA LEU A 11 16.55 16.01 0.86
C LEU A 11 15.47 15.07 1.37
N TYR A 12 15.80 14.15 2.26
CA TYR A 12 14.86 13.24 2.87
C TYR A 12 13.76 13.98 3.64
N GLN A 13 14.12 15.00 4.41
CA GLN A 13 13.15 15.81 5.17
C GLN A 13 12.18 16.55 4.24
N LYS A 14 12.68 17.12 3.14
CA LYS A 14 11.83 17.82 2.17
C LYS A 14 10.84 16.85 1.52
N GLU A 15 11.31 15.67 1.12
CA GLU A 15 10.45 14.66 0.53
C GLU A 15 9.42 14.14 1.54
N PHE A 16 9.82 13.94 2.79
CA PHE A 16 8.90 13.51 3.85
C PHE A 16 7.76 14.51 4.05
N ILE A 17 8.07 15.80 4.14
CA ILE A 17 7.07 16.86 4.30
C ILE A 17 6.11 16.87 3.12
N LYS A 18 6.63 16.75 1.91
CA LYS A 18 5.84 16.71 0.68
C LYS A 18 4.87 15.54 0.68
N TRP A 19 5.34 14.35 1.03
CA TRP A 19 4.51 13.15 1.10
C TRP A 19 3.47 13.23 2.23
N PHE A 20 3.84 13.80 3.36
CA PHE A 20 2.92 14.01 4.46
C PHE A 20 1.76 14.93 4.06
N LYS A 21 2.05 16.03 3.38
CA LYS A 21 1.03 16.94 2.86
C LYS A 21 0.12 16.23 1.85
N LEU A 22 0.70 15.46 0.96
CA LEU A 22 -0.06 14.68 -0.02
C LEU A 22 -0.99 13.68 0.67
N THR A 23 -0.54 13.03 1.71
CA THR A 23 -1.36 12.10 2.49
C THR A 23 -2.57 12.80 3.11
N THR A 24 -2.39 14.01 3.66
CA THR A 24 -3.51 14.75 4.24
C THR A 24 -4.52 15.20 3.18
N GLU A 25 -4.06 15.51 1.97
CA GLU A 25 -4.94 15.87 0.85
C GLU A 25 -5.70 14.66 0.29
N ILE A 26 -5.11 13.47 0.34
CA ILE A 26 -5.71 12.24 -0.16
C ILE A 26 -6.75 11.69 0.83
N ASN A 27 -6.63 11.95 2.12
CA ASN A 27 -7.52 11.41 3.14
C ASN A 27 -9.03 11.62 2.85
N PRO A 28 -9.49 12.79 2.37
CA PRO A 28 -10.91 12.93 2.00
C PRO A 28 -11.34 12.00 0.86
N VAL A 29 -10.46 11.76 -0.11
CA VAL A 29 -10.71 10.85 -1.23
C VAL A 29 -10.83 9.42 -0.71
N LEU A 30 -9.95 9.01 0.19
CA LEU A 30 -9.99 7.69 0.82
C LEU A 30 -11.27 7.49 1.63
N ARG A 31 -11.72 8.52 2.35
CA ARG A 31 -12.99 8.48 3.08
C ARG A 31 -14.17 8.28 2.13
N TRP A 32 -14.16 8.97 1.01
CA TRP A 32 -15.21 8.86 0.00
C TRP A 32 -15.26 7.43 -0.54
N PHE A 33 -14.11 6.82 -0.86
CA PHE A 33 -14.04 5.43 -1.32
C PHE A 33 -14.49 4.43 -0.26
N ARG A 34 -14.32 4.73 1.03
CA ARG A 34 -14.81 3.86 2.11
C ARG A 34 -16.33 3.79 2.15
N GLN A 35 -17.00 4.85 1.72
CA GLN A 35 -18.46 4.94 1.75
C GLN A 35 -19.12 4.40 0.50
N LYS A 36 -18.39 4.23 -0.59
CA LYS A 36 -18.92 3.75 -1.85
C LYS A 36 -18.42 2.34 -2.16
N GLU A 37 -19.32 1.52 -2.66
CA GLU A 37 -18.97 0.18 -3.10
C GLU A 37 -18.22 0.25 -4.43
N LEU A 38 -17.01 -0.32 -4.44
CA LEU A 38 -16.19 -0.43 -5.65
C LEU A 38 -16.42 -1.80 -6.27
N ASN A 39 -16.84 -1.83 -7.53
CA ASN A 39 -17.06 -3.08 -8.26
C ASN A 39 -15.83 -3.53 -9.04
N ILE A 40 -14.72 -2.83 -8.92
CA ILE A 40 -13.46 -3.15 -9.60
C ILE A 40 -12.68 -4.14 -8.73
N PRO A 41 -12.30 -5.31 -9.26
CA PRO A 41 -11.47 -6.25 -8.52
C PRO A 41 -10.17 -5.59 -8.07
N THR A 42 -9.91 -5.60 -6.77
CA THR A 42 -8.76 -4.93 -6.16
C THR A 42 -8.03 -5.89 -5.23
N PHE A 43 -6.73 -5.97 -5.38
CA PHE A 43 -5.88 -6.82 -4.56
C PHE A 43 -4.85 -5.97 -3.84
N TYR A 44 -4.92 -5.97 -2.51
CA TYR A 44 -3.97 -5.25 -1.66
C TYR A 44 -2.91 -6.23 -1.17
N VAL A 45 -1.65 -5.89 -1.39
CA VAL A 45 -0.52 -6.66 -0.88
C VAL A 45 0.24 -5.77 0.09
N MET A 46 0.20 -6.12 1.36
CA MET A 46 0.76 -5.30 2.43
C MET A 46 1.79 -6.08 3.24
N GLY A 47 2.81 -5.39 3.75
CA GLY A 47 3.72 -5.97 4.72
C GLY A 47 3.11 -5.94 6.12
N GLU A 48 3.34 -6.97 6.90
CA GLU A 48 2.88 -7.05 8.27
C GLU A 48 3.40 -5.89 9.12
N GLU A 49 4.61 -5.41 8.81
CA GLU A 49 5.28 -4.34 9.54
C GLU A 49 4.91 -2.94 9.05
N ASP A 50 3.97 -2.83 8.12
CA ASP A 50 3.48 -1.54 7.63
C ASP A 50 2.41 -0.99 8.58
N TYR A 51 2.85 -0.55 9.75
CA TYR A 51 1.96 -0.14 10.84
C TYR A 51 1.17 1.14 10.56
N MET A 52 1.65 1.98 9.63
CA MET A 52 0.96 3.23 9.29
C MET A 52 -0.27 3.00 8.41
N PHE A 53 -0.17 2.11 7.44
CA PHE A 53 -1.20 1.97 6.39
C PHE A 53 -2.03 0.69 6.53
N LEU A 54 -1.48 -0.35 7.12
CA LEU A 54 -2.16 -1.64 7.20
C LEU A 54 -3.54 -1.58 7.88
N PRO A 55 -3.71 -0.89 9.02
CA PRO A 55 -5.03 -0.80 9.65
C PRO A 55 -6.08 -0.16 8.76
N SER A 56 -5.71 0.91 8.04
CA SER A 56 -6.62 1.59 7.11
C SER A 56 -7.00 0.71 5.93
N VAL A 57 -6.05 -0.05 5.39
CA VAL A 57 -6.31 -0.97 4.28
C VAL A 57 -7.21 -2.12 4.73
N LYS A 58 -7.01 -2.66 5.92
CA LYS A 58 -7.89 -3.69 6.47
C LYS A 58 -9.34 -3.22 6.56
N GLU A 59 -9.56 -1.98 6.97
CA GLU A 59 -10.88 -1.39 7.05
C GLU A 59 -11.51 -1.23 5.67
N VAL A 60 -10.75 -0.75 4.68
CA VAL A 60 -11.23 -0.61 3.31
C VAL A 60 -11.62 -1.95 2.71
N VAL A 61 -10.81 -2.98 2.90
CA VAL A 61 -11.11 -4.33 2.41
C VAL A 61 -12.36 -4.88 3.07
N LYS A 62 -12.53 -4.67 4.36
CA LYS A 62 -13.73 -5.09 5.09
C LYS A 62 -14.99 -4.45 4.51
N ASN A 63 -14.93 -3.18 4.13
CA ASN A 63 -16.06 -2.45 3.56
C ASN A 63 -16.34 -2.82 2.10
N HIS A 64 -15.39 -3.44 1.41
CA HIS A 64 -15.49 -3.83 -0.01
C HIS A 64 -15.15 -5.30 -0.22
N GLU A 65 -15.66 -6.17 0.63
CA GLU A 65 -15.32 -7.60 0.63
C GLU A 65 -15.60 -8.31 -0.70
N LYS A 66 -16.62 -7.87 -1.44
CA LYS A 66 -17.01 -8.51 -2.70
C LYS A 66 -16.01 -8.28 -3.83
N SER A 67 -15.30 -7.15 -3.81
CA SER A 67 -14.38 -6.76 -4.89
C SER A 67 -12.92 -6.66 -4.44
N SER A 68 -12.67 -6.67 -3.14
CA SER A 68 -11.33 -6.44 -2.59
C SER A 68 -10.84 -7.63 -1.78
N SER A 69 -9.55 -7.88 -1.87
CA SER A 69 -8.87 -8.90 -1.07
C SER A 69 -7.54 -8.36 -0.57
N LEU A 70 -7.06 -8.88 0.53
CA LEU A 70 -5.84 -8.44 1.18
C LEU A 70 -4.93 -9.63 1.46
N LEU A 71 -3.67 -9.50 1.06
CA LEU A 71 -2.60 -10.40 1.46
C LEU A 71 -1.63 -9.65 2.36
N VAL A 72 -1.37 -10.17 3.55
CA VAL A 72 -0.37 -9.64 4.48
C VAL A 72 0.84 -10.56 4.44
N ILE A 73 2.01 -10.01 4.11
CA ILE A 73 3.26 -10.76 4.05
C ILE A 73 4.02 -10.57 5.35
N GLU A 74 4.33 -11.68 6.04
CA GLU A 74 5.06 -11.66 7.30
C GLU A 74 6.48 -11.16 7.13
N ASN A 75 7.00 -10.49 8.17
CA ASN A 75 8.37 -9.96 8.22
C ASN A 75 8.71 -9.04 7.05
N CYS A 76 7.73 -8.25 6.61
CA CYS A 76 7.85 -7.39 5.45
C CYS A 76 7.37 -5.99 5.78
N GLY A 77 8.11 -4.98 5.31
CA GLY A 77 7.77 -3.57 5.51
C GLY A 77 6.85 -3.03 4.42
N HIS A 78 6.83 -1.71 4.29
CA HIS A 78 5.95 -1.01 3.35
C HIS A 78 6.24 -1.37 1.88
N VAL A 79 7.50 -1.54 1.51
CA VAL A 79 7.91 -1.79 0.12
C VAL A 79 7.98 -3.29 -0.13
N VAL A 80 6.83 -3.94 -0.24
CA VAL A 80 6.72 -5.41 -0.30
C VAL A 80 7.35 -6.01 -1.55
N ASN A 81 7.32 -5.31 -2.68
CA ASN A 81 7.94 -5.78 -3.92
C ASN A 81 9.47 -5.81 -3.86
N VAL A 82 10.07 -5.05 -2.96
CA VAL A 82 11.51 -5.07 -2.72
C VAL A 82 11.87 -6.06 -1.62
N ASP A 83 11.12 -6.06 -0.51
CA ASP A 83 11.39 -6.90 0.66
C ASP A 83 11.07 -8.39 0.41
N ALA A 84 10.03 -8.67 -0.37
CA ALA A 84 9.59 -10.05 -0.64
C ALA A 84 9.20 -10.21 -2.11
N PRO A 85 10.16 -10.08 -3.06
CA PRO A 85 9.84 -10.04 -4.49
C PRO A 85 9.22 -11.34 -5.02
N HIS A 86 9.67 -12.49 -4.53
CA HIS A 86 9.14 -13.78 -5.02
C HIS A 86 7.70 -14.01 -4.59
N VAL A 87 7.39 -13.73 -3.34
CA VAL A 87 6.03 -13.87 -2.82
C VAL A 87 5.11 -12.85 -3.50
N PHE A 88 5.55 -11.60 -3.59
CA PHE A 88 4.80 -10.53 -4.24
C PHE A 88 4.47 -10.90 -5.69
N ASN A 89 5.46 -11.26 -6.48
CA ASN A 89 5.28 -11.59 -7.89
C ASN A 89 4.36 -12.78 -8.08
N SER A 90 4.57 -13.85 -7.32
CA SER A 90 3.75 -15.06 -7.41
C SER A 90 2.28 -14.78 -7.12
N LYS A 91 2.00 -14.02 -6.06
CA LYS A 91 0.62 -13.73 -5.65
C LYS A 91 -0.07 -12.75 -6.60
N VAL A 92 0.65 -11.76 -7.10
CA VAL A 92 0.11 -10.80 -8.08
C VAL A 92 -0.23 -11.50 -9.39
N ILE A 93 0.65 -12.38 -9.86
CA ILE A 93 0.41 -13.16 -11.08
C ILE A 93 -0.83 -14.04 -10.92
N ARG A 94 -0.98 -14.72 -9.79
CA ARG A 94 -2.18 -15.52 -9.50
C ARG A 94 -3.45 -14.70 -9.51
N PHE A 95 -3.39 -13.51 -8.93
CA PHE A 95 -4.54 -12.61 -8.93
C PHE A 95 -4.93 -12.23 -10.35
N LEU A 96 -3.97 -11.82 -11.17
CA LEU A 96 -4.21 -11.44 -12.56
C LEU A 96 -4.76 -12.62 -13.39
N GLU A 97 -4.25 -13.81 -13.16
CA GLU A 97 -4.76 -15.01 -13.83
C GLU A 97 -6.20 -15.32 -13.42
N SER A 98 -6.55 -15.12 -12.16
CA SER A 98 -7.91 -15.34 -11.68
C SER A 98 -8.93 -14.44 -12.37
N LEU A 99 -8.53 -13.24 -12.74
CA LEU A 99 -9.40 -12.29 -13.45
C LEU A 99 -9.71 -12.75 -14.88
N LYS A 100 -8.80 -13.45 -15.50
CA LYS A 100 -8.99 -13.98 -16.87
C LYS A 100 -9.97 -15.13 -16.92
N ARG A 101 -10.17 -15.86 -15.82
CA ARG A 101 -11.05 -17.03 -15.75
C ARG A 101 -12.49 -16.66 -15.41
N SER A 102 -12.69 -15.46 -14.93
CA SER A 102 -14.03 -14.97 -14.62
C SER A 102 -14.60 -14.14 -15.77
#